data_b8915c0c785d35bbb646a562335fa857
#
_entry.id   b8915c0c785d35bbb646a562335fa857
#
_cell.length_a   1.000
_cell.length_b   1.000
_cell.length_c   1.000
_cell.angle_alpha   90.00
_cell.angle_beta   90.00
_cell.angle_gamma   90.00
#
_symmetry.space_group_name_H-M   'P 1'
#
loop_
_entity.id
_entity.type
_entity.pdbx_description
1 polymer ?
#
loop_
_entity_poly.entity_id
_entity_poly.type
_entity_poly.pdbx_seq_one_letter_code
_entity_poly.pdbx_strand_id
1 'polypeptide(L)'
;RTSLDEGGGALMDLGSHIISLARFLLGPIKEVVGIEENNISARLDKNKKLKKSEIDDRSIFIARFENGITGNFEACWNYYGSNMNLGFEITGSKGAIKFNQQRMNELELYKDGFKGFSRIEAGPEHKPYGNFCPAPGHHLGFNDLKVIEVAELLLAQANNKTCFPDFEEAYKVQLVIDAVKKSSKEKKWIKIHSL
;
A
#
# COMPACT_ATOMS: atom_id res chain seq x y z
N ARG A 1 7.69 -18.72 -3.03
CA ARG A 1 8.69 -17.66 -2.80
C ARG A 1 9.33 -17.89 -1.44
N THR A 2 10.58 -18.37 -1.42
CA THR A 2 11.29 -18.71 -0.17
C THR A 2 12.74 -18.24 -0.16
N SER A 3 13.28 -17.80 -1.31
CA SER A 3 14.65 -17.31 -1.42
C SER A 3 14.72 -15.87 -1.89
N LEU A 4 15.81 -15.19 -1.56
CA LEU A 4 16.09 -13.81 -1.97
C LEU A 4 16.16 -13.67 -3.51
N ASP A 5 16.69 -14.69 -4.20
CA ASP A 5 16.84 -14.70 -5.66
C ASP A 5 15.49 -14.76 -6.41
N GLU A 6 14.45 -15.30 -5.75
CA GLU A 6 13.09 -15.34 -6.30
C GLU A 6 12.38 -13.99 -6.14
N GLY A 7 13.01 -13.05 -5.47
CA GLY A 7 12.44 -11.77 -5.06
C GLY A 7 11.31 -11.98 -4.05
N GLY A 8 10.93 -10.97 -3.32
CA GLY A 8 9.76 -11.03 -2.46
C GLY A 8 10.05 -10.77 -1.00
N GLY A 9 9.24 -11.36 -0.14
CA GLY A 9 9.05 -10.98 1.24
C GLY A 9 7.79 -10.13 1.38
N ALA A 10 7.25 -10.06 2.58
CA ALA A 10 6.03 -9.32 2.87
C ALA A 10 6.20 -7.82 2.57
N LEU A 11 7.37 -7.26 2.88
CA LEU A 11 7.67 -5.86 2.60
C LEU A 11 7.60 -5.56 1.09
N MET A 12 8.20 -6.40 0.26
CA MET A 12 8.22 -6.17 -1.18
C MET A 12 6.87 -6.45 -1.83
N ASP A 13 6.18 -7.51 -1.43
CA ASP A 13 4.91 -7.94 -2.00
C ASP A 13 3.74 -7.07 -1.53
N LEU A 14 3.55 -6.91 -0.23
CA LEU A 14 2.45 -6.14 0.36
C LEU A 14 2.84 -4.70 0.70
N GLY A 15 4.05 -4.52 1.22
CA GLY A 15 4.55 -3.20 1.62
C GLY A 15 4.62 -2.22 0.46
N SER A 16 4.95 -2.68 -0.75
CA SER A 16 4.96 -1.84 -1.95
C SER A 16 3.63 -1.14 -2.19
N HIS A 17 2.50 -1.82 -1.99
CA HIS A 17 1.17 -1.26 -2.19
C HIS A 17 0.85 -0.15 -1.18
N ILE A 18 1.11 -0.39 0.11
CA ILE A 18 0.79 0.64 1.13
C ILE A 18 1.78 1.81 1.07
N ILE A 19 3.05 1.58 0.69
CA ILE A 19 4.03 2.65 0.45
C ILE A 19 3.58 3.52 -0.72
N SER A 20 3.20 2.92 -1.86
CA SER A 20 2.70 3.64 -3.02
C SER A 20 1.47 4.47 -2.69
N LEU A 21 0.49 3.87 -1.99
CA LEU A 21 -0.73 4.56 -1.56
C LEU A 21 -0.42 5.72 -0.60
N ALA A 22 0.47 5.52 0.36
CA ALA A 22 0.87 6.57 1.30
C ALA A 22 1.58 7.72 0.60
N ARG A 23 2.46 7.44 -0.36
CA ARG A 23 3.13 8.45 -1.19
C ARG A 23 2.13 9.23 -2.04
N PHE A 24 1.14 8.55 -2.62
CA PHE A 24 0.05 9.20 -3.37
C PHE A 24 -0.76 10.16 -2.49
N LEU A 25 -1.08 9.77 -1.26
CA LEU A 25 -1.94 10.56 -0.36
C LEU A 25 -1.18 11.67 0.38
N LEU A 26 0.08 11.41 0.78
CA LEU A 26 0.82 12.24 1.73
C LEU A 26 2.10 12.85 1.14
N GLY A 27 2.50 12.42 -0.06
CA GLY A 27 3.72 12.90 -0.70
C GLY A 27 4.97 12.06 -0.42
N PRO A 28 6.16 12.57 -0.76
CA PRO A 28 7.41 11.82 -0.68
C PRO A 28 7.81 11.46 0.75
N ILE A 29 8.33 10.23 0.93
CA ILE A 29 8.94 9.78 2.18
C ILE A 29 10.39 10.20 2.19
N LYS A 30 10.84 10.81 3.29
CA LYS A 30 12.17 11.36 3.51
C LYS A 30 13.13 10.35 4.15
N GLU A 31 12.68 9.66 5.18
CA GLU A 31 13.50 8.71 5.94
C GLU A 31 12.62 7.67 6.63
N VAL A 32 13.21 6.50 6.90
CA VAL A 32 12.52 5.38 7.54
C VAL A 32 13.37 4.74 8.63
N VAL A 33 12.72 4.13 9.62
CA VAL A 33 13.31 3.17 10.54
C VAL A 33 12.39 1.97 10.68
N GLY A 34 12.92 0.75 10.62
CA GLY A 34 12.08 -0.44 10.64
C GLY A 34 12.81 -1.73 10.92
N ILE A 35 12.04 -2.78 11.00
CA ILE A 35 12.47 -4.16 11.20
C ILE A 35 11.80 -5.06 10.18
N GLU A 36 12.53 -6.09 9.73
CA GLU A 36 12.02 -7.23 8.99
C GLU A 36 12.11 -8.47 9.87
N GLU A 37 11.08 -9.28 9.88
CA GLU A 37 10.99 -10.51 10.66
C GLU A 37 10.73 -11.69 9.73
N ASN A 38 11.36 -12.82 10.03
CA ASN A 38 11.12 -14.11 9.41
C ASN A 38 10.64 -15.08 10.50
N ASN A 39 9.35 -15.04 10.81
CA ASN A 39 8.72 -15.86 11.85
C ASN A 39 8.47 -17.29 11.40
N ILE A 40 8.35 -17.52 10.07
CA ILE A 40 8.19 -18.82 9.46
C ILE A 40 9.50 -19.20 8.76
N SER A 41 10.42 -19.75 9.54
CA SER A 41 11.77 -20.08 9.10
C SER A 41 11.86 -21.15 8.00
N ALA A 42 10.79 -21.92 7.78
CA ALA A 42 10.74 -22.95 6.73
C ALA A 42 9.34 -23.10 6.14
N ARG A 43 9.25 -23.33 4.84
CA ARG A 43 8.00 -23.50 4.09
C ARG A 43 8.10 -24.71 3.16
N LEU A 44 6.97 -25.33 2.85
CA LEU A 44 6.92 -26.40 1.85
C LEU A 44 7.13 -25.81 0.45
N ASP A 45 8.05 -26.39 -0.32
CA ASP A 45 8.19 -26.11 -1.74
C ASP A 45 7.09 -26.80 -2.57
N LYS A 46 7.10 -26.57 -3.90
CA LYS A 46 6.15 -27.21 -4.84
C LYS A 46 6.18 -28.74 -4.82
N ASN A 47 7.28 -29.35 -4.33
CA ASN A 47 7.45 -30.80 -4.19
C ASN A 47 7.12 -31.27 -2.77
N LYS A 48 6.49 -30.43 -1.94
CA LYS A 48 6.17 -30.69 -0.52
C LYS A 48 7.40 -30.98 0.34
N LYS A 49 8.59 -30.53 -0.07
CA LYS A 49 9.80 -30.58 0.74
C LYS A 49 9.95 -29.31 1.55
N LEU A 50 10.37 -29.45 2.80
CA LEU A 50 10.61 -28.30 3.66
C LEU A 50 11.85 -27.54 3.17
N LYS A 51 11.69 -26.28 2.81
CA LYS A 51 12.74 -25.37 2.37
C LYS A 51 12.86 -24.23 3.37
N LYS A 52 14.08 -23.88 3.76
CA LYS A 52 14.34 -22.72 4.62
C LYS A 52 13.85 -21.45 3.91
N SER A 53 13.17 -20.58 4.63
CA SER A 53 12.77 -19.26 4.15
C SER A 53 13.86 -18.24 4.51
N GLU A 54 14.30 -17.47 3.53
CA GLU A 54 15.34 -16.42 3.68
C GLU A 54 14.76 -15.02 3.58
N ILE A 55 13.45 -14.92 3.35
CA ILE A 55 12.73 -13.65 3.17
C ILE A 55 11.87 -13.32 4.38
N ASP A 56 11.57 -12.06 4.56
CA ASP A 56 10.65 -11.59 5.57
C ASP A 56 9.23 -12.10 5.33
N ASP A 57 8.51 -12.39 6.40
CA ASP A 57 7.06 -12.63 6.38
C ASP A 57 6.29 -11.51 7.11
N ARG A 58 7.01 -10.61 7.78
CA ARG A 58 6.50 -9.41 8.40
C ARG A 58 7.53 -8.29 8.36
N SER A 59 7.08 -7.08 8.07
CA SER A 59 7.90 -5.87 8.19
C SER A 59 7.09 -4.77 8.86
N ILE A 60 7.72 -4.08 9.83
CA ILE A 60 7.15 -2.95 10.54
C ILE A 60 8.14 -1.80 10.44
N PHE A 61 7.65 -0.61 10.06
CA PHE A 61 8.51 0.57 9.99
C PHE A 61 7.77 1.87 10.27
N ILE A 62 8.52 2.87 10.70
CA ILE A 62 8.08 4.24 10.83
C ILE A 62 8.70 5.03 9.68
N ALA A 63 7.91 5.87 9.02
CA ALA A 63 8.37 6.78 7.98
C ALA A 63 8.12 8.24 8.37
N ARG A 64 9.06 9.11 8.01
CA ARG A 64 8.88 10.57 8.00
C ARG A 64 8.77 11.04 6.57
N PHE A 65 7.78 11.85 6.29
CA PHE A 65 7.54 12.46 5.00
C PHE A 65 8.28 13.81 4.89
N GLU A 66 8.50 14.27 3.66
CA GLU A 66 9.14 15.57 3.40
C GLU A 66 8.37 16.74 4.02
N ASN A 67 7.05 16.65 4.10
CA ASN A 67 6.15 17.64 4.70
C ASN A 67 6.05 17.56 6.23
N GLY A 68 6.85 16.71 6.89
CA GLY A 68 6.90 16.57 8.34
C GLY A 68 5.90 15.58 8.94
N ILE A 69 5.02 14.98 8.15
CA ILE A 69 4.12 13.91 8.62
C ILE A 69 4.94 12.70 9.02
N THR A 70 4.49 11.99 10.06
CA THR A 70 5.06 10.70 10.49
C THR A 70 3.95 9.65 10.44
N GLY A 71 4.27 8.49 9.86
CA GLY A 71 3.36 7.35 9.78
C GLY A 71 4.04 6.06 10.21
N ASN A 72 3.25 5.12 10.73
CA ASN A 72 3.67 3.75 11.00
C ASN A 72 3.05 2.82 9.96
N PHE A 73 3.80 1.79 9.57
CA PHE A 73 3.47 0.87 8.50
C PHE A 73 3.71 -0.56 8.94
N GLU A 74 2.88 -1.46 8.46
CA GLU A 74 3.07 -2.89 8.63
C GLU A 74 2.69 -3.62 7.35
N ALA A 75 3.50 -4.61 6.98
CA ALA A 75 3.22 -5.58 5.94
C ALA A 75 3.43 -6.98 6.50
N CYS A 76 2.40 -7.83 6.45
CA CYS A 76 2.47 -9.16 7.06
C CYS A 76 1.68 -10.18 6.24
N TRP A 77 2.30 -11.32 5.91
CA TRP A 77 1.62 -12.43 5.22
C TRP A 77 0.81 -13.33 6.14
N ASN A 78 1.04 -13.24 7.45
CA ASN A 78 0.58 -14.23 8.42
C ASN A 78 -0.53 -13.69 9.35
N TYR A 79 -1.28 -12.68 8.92
CA TYR A 79 -2.44 -12.19 9.63
C TYR A 79 -3.66 -13.07 9.38
N TYR A 80 -3.79 -14.11 10.20
CA TYR A 80 -4.95 -14.99 10.13
C TYR A 80 -6.25 -14.22 10.41
N GLY A 81 -7.27 -14.46 9.57
CA GLY A 81 -8.56 -13.76 9.64
C GLY A 81 -8.63 -12.45 8.87
N SER A 82 -7.50 -11.94 8.36
CA SER A 82 -7.45 -10.76 7.50
C SER A 82 -7.17 -11.19 6.06
N ASN A 83 -8.17 -11.03 5.18
CA ASN A 83 -8.07 -11.39 3.77
C ASN A 83 -7.99 -10.10 2.94
N MET A 84 -6.92 -9.89 2.16
CA MET A 84 -6.74 -8.69 1.33
C MET A 84 -6.91 -7.38 2.12
N ASN A 85 -6.48 -7.37 3.37
CA ASN A 85 -6.60 -6.21 4.26
C ASN A 85 -5.48 -5.20 3.98
N LEU A 86 -5.66 -4.39 2.94
CA LEU A 86 -4.93 -3.14 2.79
C LEU A 86 -5.79 -2.03 3.38
N GLY A 87 -5.30 -1.39 4.43
CA GLY A 87 -6.06 -0.35 5.11
C GLY A 87 -5.15 0.76 5.63
N PHE A 88 -5.74 1.91 5.88
CA PHE A 88 -5.04 3.03 6.51
C PHE A 88 -5.99 3.88 7.35
N GLU A 89 -5.42 4.58 8.31
CA GLU A 89 -6.03 5.69 9.02
C GLU A 89 -5.10 6.89 8.93
N ILE A 90 -5.64 8.02 8.47
CA ILE A 90 -4.92 9.30 8.42
C ILE A 90 -5.68 10.28 9.27
N THR A 91 -5.00 10.86 10.28
CA THR A 91 -5.56 11.85 11.18
C THR A 91 -4.86 13.19 11.00
N GLY A 92 -5.63 14.26 11.01
CA GLY A 92 -5.14 15.63 10.90
C GLY A 92 -5.90 16.58 11.81
N SER A 93 -5.48 17.84 11.87
CA SER A 93 -6.08 18.88 12.72
C SER A 93 -7.52 19.23 12.37
N LYS A 94 -8.01 18.87 11.18
CA LYS A 94 -9.36 19.23 10.70
C LYS A 94 -10.24 18.02 10.42
N GLY A 95 -9.71 16.81 10.58
CA GLY A 95 -10.46 15.59 10.29
C GLY A 95 -9.61 14.35 10.23
N ALA A 96 -10.25 13.24 9.92
CA ALA A 96 -9.59 11.95 9.76
C ALA A 96 -10.30 11.12 8.68
N ILE A 97 -9.55 10.24 8.04
CA ILE A 97 -10.07 9.26 7.10
C ILE A 97 -9.59 7.87 7.47
N LYS A 98 -10.45 6.87 7.25
CA LYS A 98 -10.10 5.44 7.36
C LYS A 98 -10.56 4.72 6.10
N PHE A 99 -9.74 3.81 5.65
CA PHE A 99 -10.05 2.95 4.52
C PHE A 99 -9.67 1.51 4.83
N ASN A 100 -10.46 0.58 4.34
CA ASN A 100 -10.17 -0.85 4.38
C ASN A 100 -10.59 -1.48 3.06
N GLN A 101 -9.65 -2.05 2.32
CA GLN A 101 -9.89 -2.66 1.01
C GLN A 101 -10.85 -3.85 1.06
N GLN A 102 -11.03 -4.52 2.20
CA GLN A 102 -12.07 -5.55 2.35
C GLN A 102 -13.48 -4.97 2.20
N ARG A 103 -13.62 -3.64 2.34
CA ARG A 103 -14.84 -2.84 2.12
C ARG A 103 -14.54 -1.72 1.11
N MET A 104 -13.97 -2.09 -0.02
CA MET A 104 -13.34 -1.19 -1.00
C MET A 104 -14.24 -0.09 -1.57
N ASN A 105 -15.56 -0.24 -1.41
CA ASN A 105 -16.54 0.74 -1.89
C ASN A 105 -16.93 1.78 -0.83
N GLU A 106 -16.24 1.82 0.30
CA GLU A 106 -16.56 2.68 1.42
C GLU A 106 -15.32 3.43 1.93
N LEU A 107 -15.54 4.65 2.41
CA LEU A 107 -14.57 5.45 3.14
C LEU A 107 -15.21 5.96 4.43
N GLU A 108 -14.54 5.88 5.55
CA GLU A 108 -14.96 6.53 6.79
C GLU A 108 -14.28 7.91 6.89
N LEU A 109 -15.10 8.92 7.06
CA LEU A 109 -14.67 10.32 7.16
C LEU A 109 -15.12 10.93 8.49
N TYR A 110 -14.18 11.49 9.23
CA TYR A 110 -14.46 12.40 10.32
C TYR A 110 -14.12 13.84 9.91
N LYS A 111 -15.01 14.76 10.15
CA LYS A 111 -14.76 16.20 10.04
C LYS A 111 -14.95 16.85 11.40
N ASP A 112 -14.24 17.95 11.62
CA ASP A 112 -14.42 18.74 12.84
C ASP A 112 -15.89 19.13 13.01
N GLY A 113 -16.40 19.00 14.24
CA GLY A 113 -17.82 19.19 14.57
C GLY A 113 -18.70 17.94 14.42
N PHE A 114 -18.20 16.84 13.86
CA PHE A 114 -18.93 15.56 13.83
C PHE A 114 -18.79 14.82 15.17
N LYS A 115 -19.82 14.04 15.53
CA LYS A 115 -19.79 13.21 16.77
C LYS A 115 -19.04 11.88 16.59
N GLY A 116 -18.63 11.53 15.37
CA GLY A 116 -17.93 10.30 15.03
C GLY A 116 -17.67 10.20 13.53
N PHE A 117 -17.14 9.07 13.08
CA PHE A 117 -16.94 8.81 11.67
C PHE A 117 -18.27 8.65 10.93
N SER A 118 -18.37 9.27 9.77
CA SER A 118 -19.45 9.06 8.80
C SER A 118 -18.92 8.16 7.68
N ARG A 119 -19.73 7.15 7.32
CA ARG A 119 -19.44 6.29 6.18
C ARG A 119 -19.87 7.00 4.89
N ILE A 120 -19.00 7.03 3.92
CA ILE A 120 -19.24 7.50 2.55
C ILE A 120 -19.16 6.29 1.64
N GLU A 121 -20.21 6.02 0.91
CA GLU A 121 -20.21 4.98 -0.14
C GLU A 121 -19.75 5.59 -1.46
N ALA A 122 -18.90 4.85 -2.19
CA ALA A 122 -18.53 5.24 -3.54
C ALA A 122 -19.73 5.04 -4.49
N GLY A 123 -19.91 5.98 -5.40
CA GLY A 123 -21.05 6.00 -6.31
C GLY A 123 -20.72 6.66 -7.64
N PRO A 124 -21.73 6.88 -8.51
CA PRO A 124 -21.56 7.47 -9.85
C PRO A 124 -20.86 8.82 -9.89
N GLU A 125 -20.92 9.59 -8.79
CA GLU A 125 -20.31 10.90 -8.65
C GLU A 125 -18.79 10.87 -8.46
N HIS A 126 -18.22 9.72 -8.04
CA HIS A 126 -16.80 9.57 -7.76
C HIS A 126 -16.05 9.06 -8.98
N LYS A 127 -15.40 9.92 -9.72
CA LYS A 127 -14.60 9.54 -10.92
C LYS A 127 -13.19 9.05 -10.52
N PRO A 128 -12.63 8.06 -11.23
CA PRO A 128 -13.16 7.29 -12.37
C PRO A 128 -14.15 6.17 -12.00
N TYR A 129 -14.32 5.85 -10.73
CA TYR A 129 -15.23 4.81 -10.21
C TYR A 129 -16.62 4.89 -10.85
N GLY A 130 -17.22 6.07 -10.89
CA GLY A 130 -18.56 6.30 -11.42
C GLY A 130 -18.71 6.04 -12.93
N ASN A 131 -17.63 5.87 -13.69
CA ASN A 131 -17.70 5.46 -15.09
C ASN A 131 -18.13 3.99 -15.23
N PHE A 132 -17.97 3.19 -14.17
CA PHE A 132 -18.26 1.77 -14.11
C PHE A 132 -19.40 1.44 -13.15
N CYS A 133 -19.85 2.42 -12.34
CA CYS A 133 -20.93 2.31 -11.38
C CYS A 133 -22.17 3.04 -11.91
N PRO A 134 -23.18 2.33 -12.47
CA PRO A 134 -24.30 2.97 -13.16
C PRO A 134 -25.30 3.64 -12.21
N ALA A 135 -25.36 3.24 -10.94
CA ALA A 135 -26.29 3.77 -9.95
C ALA A 135 -25.75 3.55 -8.53
N PRO A 136 -26.19 4.34 -7.53
CA PRO A 136 -25.87 4.12 -6.12
C PRO A 136 -26.19 2.68 -5.68
N GLY A 137 -25.28 2.08 -4.90
CA GLY A 137 -25.41 0.70 -4.44
C GLY A 137 -24.98 -0.38 -5.44
N HIS A 138 -24.65 -0.02 -6.68
CA HIS A 138 -24.07 -0.92 -7.67
C HIS A 138 -22.54 -0.93 -7.49
N HIS A 139 -22.10 -1.57 -6.45
CA HIS A 139 -20.71 -1.60 -6.04
C HIS A 139 -19.81 -2.29 -7.07
N LEU A 140 -18.56 -1.83 -7.18
CA LEU A 140 -17.54 -2.46 -7.99
C LEU A 140 -16.87 -3.60 -7.24
N GLY A 141 -16.44 -4.62 -7.99
CA GLY A 141 -15.64 -5.72 -7.49
C GLY A 141 -14.14 -5.55 -7.80
N PHE A 142 -13.33 -6.47 -7.29
CA PHE A 142 -11.87 -6.40 -7.46
C PHE A 142 -11.45 -6.45 -8.94
N ASN A 143 -12.18 -7.18 -9.78
CA ASN A 143 -11.89 -7.26 -11.21
C ASN A 143 -12.14 -5.94 -11.93
N ASP A 144 -13.14 -5.15 -11.49
CA ASP A 144 -13.44 -3.85 -12.08
C ASP A 144 -12.29 -2.86 -11.89
N LEU A 145 -11.51 -2.98 -10.80
CA LEU A 145 -10.31 -2.16 -10.59
C LEU A 145 -9.28 -2.38 -11.70
N LYS A 146 -9.15 -3.61 -12.21
CA LYS A 146 -8.25 -3.93 -13.33
C LYS A 146 -8.76 -3.37 -14.65
N VAL A 147 -10.08 -3.34 -14.85
CA VAL A 147 -10.68 -2.69 -16.02
C VAL A 147 -10.43 -1.17 -15.96
N ILE A 148 -10.60 -0.54 -14.80
CA ILE A 148 -10.31 0.89 -14.59
C ILE A 148 -8.83 1.19 -14.86
N GLU A 149 -7.92 0.39 -14.31
CA GLU A 149 -6.47 0.54 -14.49
C GLU A 149 -6.09 0.52 -15.99
N VAL A 150 -6.60 -0.46 -16.73
CA VAL A 150 -6.34 -0.57 -18.19
C VAL A 150 -6.98 0.59 -18.95
N ALA A 151 -8.21 0.98 -18.61
CA ALA A 151 -8.88 2.11 -19.24
C ALA A 151 -8.11 3.42 -19.04
N GLU A 152 -7.64 3.71 -17.83
CA GLU A 152 -6.84 4.91 -17.54
C GLU A 152 -5.50 4.91 -18.31
N LEU A 153 -4.85 3.75 -18.41
CA LEU A 153 -3.62 3.59 -19.22
C LEU A 153 -3.87 3.91 -20.70
N LEU A 154 -4.92 3.33 -21.29
CA LEU A 154 -5.27 3.55 -22.69
C LEU A 154 -5.68 5.00 -22.96
N LEU A 155 -6.44 5.60 -22.05
CA LEU A 155 -6.83 7.01 -22.14
C LEU A 155 -5.62 7.96 -22.03
N ALA A 156 -4.68 7.65 -21.13
CA ALA A 156 -3.45 8.42 -21.01
C ALA A 156 -2.63 8.35 -22.30
N GLN A 157 -2.47 7.15 -22.87
CA GLN A 157 -1.77 6.94 -24.15
C GLN A 157 -2.46 7.67 -25.30
N ALA A 158 -3.77 7.56 -25.44
CA ALA A 158 -4.54 8.22 -26.50
C ALA A 158 -4.45 9.76 -26.44
N ASN A 159 -4.27 10.31 -25.25
CA ASN A 159 -4.16 11.75 -25.01
C ASN A 159 -2.71 12.26 -24.89
N ASN A 160 -1.69 11.42 -25.17
CA ASN A 160 -0.27 11.72 -24.99
C ASN A 160 0.06 12.22 -23.58
N LYS A 161 -0.57 11.65 -22.54
CA LYS A 161 -0.34 11.95 -21.14
C LYS A 161 0.41 10.81 -20.46
N THR A 162 1.17 11.13 -19.43
CA THR A 162 1.75 10.14 -18.55
C THR A 162 0.66 9.47 -17.72
N CYS A 163 0.67 8.14 -17.65
CA CYS A 163 -0.18 7.39 -16.72
C CYS A 163 0.45 7.42 -15.34
N PHE A 164 -0.38 7.49 -14.30
CA PHE A 164 0.08 7.37 -12.93
C PHE A 164 -0.67 6.21 -12.23
N PRO A 165 0.03 5.36 -11.45
CA PRO A 165 1.48 5.36 -11.21
C PRO A 165 2.29 4.92 -12.45
N ASP A 166 3.50 5.44 -12.56
CA ASP A 166 4.46 5.13 -13.63
C ASP A 166 5.69 4.38 -13.07
N PHE A 167 6.67 4.07 -13.94
CA PHE A 167 7.91 3.40 -13.52
C PHE A 167 8.79 4.28 -12.63
N GLU A 168 8.71 5.60 -12.74
CA GLU A 168 9.43 6.51 -11.84
C GLU A 168 8.86 6.41 -10.41
N GLU A 169 7.54 6.36 -10.28
CA GLU A 169 6.90 6.15 -8.98
C GLU A 169 7.21 4.74 -8.42
N ALA A 170 7.18 3.71 -9.26
CA ALA A 170 7.57 2.36 -8.85
C ALA A 170 9.03 2.32 -8.34
N TYR A 171 9.94 3.04 -8.99
CA TYR A 171 11.32 3.17 -8.54
C TYR A 171 11.43 3.90 -7.19
N LYS A 172 10.67 4.98 -6.98
CA LYS A 172 10.62 5.68 -5.69
C LYS A 172 10.09 4.78 -4.56
N VAL A 173 9.11 3.94 -4.84
CA VAL A 173 8.63 2.92 -3.90
C VAL A 173 9.74 1.93 -3.57
N GLN A 174 10.50 1.46 -4.58
CA GLN A 174 11.61 0.55 -4.37
C GLN A 174 12.72 1.15 -3.49
N LEU A 175 13.04 2.43 -3.64
CA LEU A 175 13.99 3.11 -2.77
C LEU A 175 13.55 3.09 -1.28
N VAL A 176 12.26 3.23 -1.02
CA VAL A 176 11.73 3.14 0.34
C VAL A 176 11.89 1.72 0.89
N ILE A 177 11.56 0.70 0.08
CA ILE A 177 11.73 -0.72 0.44
C ILE A 177 13.19 -1.01 0.80
N ASP A 178 14.13 -0.59 -0.04
CA ASP A 178 15.57 -0.79 0.18
C ASP A 178 16.06 -0.07 1.44
N ALA A 179 15.54 1.12 1.71
CA ALA A 179 15.85 1.85 2.94
C ALA A 179 15.30 1.15 4.19
N VAL A 180 14.11 0.56 4.16
CA VAL A 180 13.56 -0.24 5.26
C VAL A 180 14.42 -1.48 5.51
N LYS A 181 14.80 -2.22 4.45
CA LYS A 181 15.71 -3.36 4.53
C LYS A 181 17.06 -2.98 5.14
N LYS A 182 17.63 -1.86 4.69
CA LYS A 182 18.88 -1.32 5.23
C LYS A 182 18.72 -0.92 6.70
N SER A 183 17.62 -0.27 7.04
CA SER A 183 17.31 0.12 8.42
C SER A 183 17.22 -1.08 9.35
N SER A 184 16.55 -2.14 8.93
CA SER A 184 16.45 -3.39 9.70
C SER A 184 17.82 -4.00 10.02
N LYS A 185 18.75 -3.98 9.05
CA LYS A 185 20.12 -4.49 9.22
C LYS A 185 20.97 -3.58 10.12
N GLU A 186 20.92 -2.26 9.87
CA GLU A 186 21.78 -1.27 10.53
C GLU A 186 21.20 -0.74 11.86
N LYS A 187 19.92 -1.05 12.16
CA LYS A 187 19.19 -0.64 13.37
C LYS A 187 19.21 0.88 13.60
N LYS A 188 19.01 1.64 12.51
CA LYS A 188 19.00 3.11 12.53
C LYS A 188 18.08 3.70 11.47
N TRP A 189 17.80 5.00 11.57
CA TRP A 189 17.11 5.77 10.53
C TRP A 189 17.94 5.81 9.25
N ILE A 190 17.29 5.56 8.13
CA ILE A 190 17.87 5.64 6.79
C ILE A 190 17.13 6.70 5.98
N LYS A 191 17.87 7.65 5.45
CA LYS A 191 17.35 8.65 4.53
C LYS A 191 17.13 8.02 3.14
N ILE A 192 16.00 8.38 2.51
CA ILE A 192 15.74 8.03 1.13
C ILE A 192 16.52 9.01 0.26
N HIS A 193 17.50 8.50 -0.46
CA HIS A 193 18.25 9.31 -1.41
C HIS A 193 17.64 9.12 -2.80
N SER A 194 17.22 10.21 -3.43
CA SER A 194 17.01 10.23 -4.88
C SER A 194 18.38 10.03 -5.56
N LEU A 195 18.47 9.12 -6.49
CA LEU A 195 19.57 9.04 -7.43
C LEU A 195 19.61 10.27 -8.33
#